data_9c6eed4724188726acc8628bed63f8fa
#
_entry.id   9c6eed4724188726acc8628bed63f8fa
#
_cell.length_a   1.000
_cell.length_b   1.000
_cell.length_c   1.000
_cell.angle_alpha   90.00
_cell.angle_beta   90.00
_cell.angle_gamma   90.00
#
_symmetry.space_group_name_H-M   'P 1'
#
loop_
_entity.id
_entity.type
_entity.pdbx_description
1 polymer ?
#
loop_
_entity_poly.entity_id
_entity_poly.type
_entity_poly.pdbx_seq_one_letter_code
_entity_poly.pdbx_strand_id
1 'polypeptide(L)'
;MKLPEIESFDLSQKRVLVRADLDVDLKENYRLKAILPTINYLIERGANILLLGHKGRPQGKDSLLSLRGVCGELANLLNKNINFIEEFPTMPPEGDLVMLENLRFNPQEESNGQEFAQALANLGEFYVNEDFAVSHRVHASIVGLPKLLPHAAGFRFRQEVENLAKVLTNPRKPVVVIIGGVKEDKITYIASFEKFADKILIGGRLPEFIQNNLNQKEIIATLLPDKEDITIHSIENFEEEIAKAGTIILTGPVGKFEEEGHRMGTKRVFEAIAKNQEAFKVAGGGDTVKAINLLNIAQSFDWISVGGGASLEFLAKGTLPGIEALN
;
A
#
# COMPACT_ATOMS: atom_id res chain seq x y z
N MET A 1 16.04 9.37 0.47
CA MET A 1 15.76 8.95 1.86
C MET A 1 16.38 7.57 2.02
N LYS A 2 17.27 7.37 2.98
CA LYS A 2 17.93 6.06 3.17
C LYS A 2 17.36 5.43 4.43
N LEU A 3 16.58 4.37 4.28
CA LEU A 3 16.02 3.61 5.40
C LEU A 3 17.06 2.63 5.97
N PRO A 4 17.02 2.33 7.28
CA PRO A 4 17.83 1.26 7.86
C PRO A 4 17.48 -0.09 7.21
N GLU A 5 18.48 -0.84 6.79
CA GLU A 5 18.35 -2.10 6.07
C GLU A 5 18.51 -3.29 7.02
N ILE A 6 17.59 -4.27 6.95
CA ILE A 6 17.63 -5.45 7.84
C ILE A 6 18.94 -6.24 7.69
N GLU A 7 19.54 -6.19 6.49
CA GLU A 7 20.81 -6.86 6.17
C GLU A 7 22.03 -6.29 6.95
N SER A 8 21.89 -5.08 7.50
CA SER A 8 22.95 -4.41 8.26
C SER A 8 23.05 -4.88 9.71
N PHE A 9 22.15 -5.74 10.16
CA PHE A 9 22.06 -6.16 11.56
C PHE A 9 22.25 -7.68 11.71
N ASP A 10 22.93 -8.08 12.79
CA ASP A 10 22.94 -9.48 13.21
C ASP A 10 21.66 -9.76 14.02
N LEU A 11 20.75 -10.52 13.40
CA LEU A 11 19.45 -10.87 13.96
C LEU A 11 19.37 -12.35 14.40
N SER A 12 20.49 -13.07 14.33
CA SER A 12 20.55 -14.49 14.76
C SER A 12 20.14 -14.62 16.23
N GLN A 13 19.24 -15.55 16.49
CA GLN A 13 18.66 -15.85 17.82
C GLN A 13 17.89 -14.69 18.47
N LYS A 14 17.79 -13.51 17.84
CA LYS A 14 17.01 -12.38 18.36
C LYS A 14 15.53 -12.56 18.11
N ARG A 15 14.71 -12.09 19.05
CA ARG A 15 13.27 -11.96 18.85
C ARG A 15 12.99 -10.69 18.02
N VAL A 16 12.60 -10.88 16.76
CA VAL A 16 12.30 -9.82 15.80
C VAL A 16 10.79 -9.64 15.69
N LEU A 17 10.33 -8.45 16.06
CA LEU A 17 8.94 -8.02 15.88
C LEU A 17 8.75 -7.54 14.44
N VAL A 18 7.98 -8.25 13.62
CA VAL A 18 7.73 -7.88 12.22
C VAL A 18 6.31 -7.34 12.09
N ARG A 19 6.17 -6.04 11.84
CA ARG A 19 4.88 -5.43 11.52
C ARG A 19 4.56 -5.70 10.05
N ALA A 20 3.68 -6.65 9.81
CA ALA A 20 3.35 -7.17 8.50
C ALA A 20 1.96 -6.68 8.01
N ASP A 21 1.79 -6.54 6.69
CA ASP A 21 0.48 -6.26 6.07
C ASP A 21 -0.36 -7.55 6.04
N LEU A 22 -1.19 -7.71 7.07
CA LEU A 22 -2.08 -8.85 7.29
C LEU A 22 -3.55 -8.54 7.01
N ASP A 23 -3.87 -7.31 6.56
CA ASP A 23 -5.23 -6.90 6.20
C ASP A 23 -5.57 -7.36 4.77
N VAL A 24 -5.79 -8.65 4.64
CA VAL A 24 -5.97 -9.34 3.36
C VAL A 24 -7.30 -10.07 3.27
N ASP A 25 -7.85 -10.12 2.06
CA ASP A 25 -8.83 -11.13 1.67
C ASP A 25 -8.07 -12.41 1.31
N LEU A 26 -8.44 -13.55 1.93
CA LEU A 26 -7.76 -14.83 1.69
C LEU A 26 -7.87 -15.31 0.24
N LYS A 27 -8.82 -14.79 -0.52
CA LYS A 27 -8.93 -15.05 -1.97
C LYS A 27 -7.89 -14.27 -2.80
N GLU A 28 -7.34 -13.19 -2.24
CA GLU A 28 -6.39 -12.30 -2.90
C GLU A 28 -5.12 -12.18 -2.07
N ASN A 29 -4.29 -13.22 -2.03
CA ASN A 29 -3.13 -13.34 -1.12
C ASN A 29 -1.85 -12.61 -1.60
N TYR A 30 -1.95 -11.70 -2.59
CA TYR A 30 -0.79 -11.00 -3.14
C TYR A 30 0.00 -10.17 -2.11
N ARG A 31 -0.68 -9.61 -1.10
CA ARG A 31 -0.02 -8.88 0.00
C ARG A 31 0.77 -9.83 0.91
N LEU A 32 0.22 -11.01 1.22
CA LEU A 32 0.94 -12.02 1.97
C LEU A 32 2.18 -12.50 1.20
N LYS A 33 2.07 -12.68 -0.12
CA LYS A 33 3.23 -13.04 -0.96
C LYS A 33 4.29 -11.94 -0.96
N ALA A 34 3.90 -10.67 -0.90
CA ALA A 34 4.82 -9.55 -0.91
C ALA A 34 5.73 -9.48 0.33
N ILE A 35 5.30 -9.99 1.49
CA ILE A 35 6.08 -10.00 2.73
C ILE A 35 6.96 -11.24 2.90
N LEU A 36 6.76 -12.29 2.07
CA LEU A 36 7.52 -13.54 2.19
C LEU A 36 9.05 -13.37 2.11
N PRO A 37 9.60 -12.52 1.23
CA PRO A 37 11.04 -12.32 1.16
C PRO A 37 11.66 -11.90 2.50
N THR A 38 11.02 -10.97 3.21
CA THR A 38 11.49 -10.51 4.53
C THR A 38 11.38 -11.61 5.58
N ILE A 39 10.27 -12.34 5.62
CA ILE A 39 10.08 -13.44 6.58
C ILE A 39 11.08 -14.56 6.32
N ASN A 40 11.26 -14.98 5.07
CA ASN A 40 12.23 -16.04 4.71
C ASN A 40 13.65 -15.62 5.05
N TYR A 41 14.04 -14.38 4.75
CA TYR A 41 15.36 -13.87 5.12
C TYR A 41 15.62 -13.96 6.63
N LEU A 42 14.65 -13.55 7.46
CA LEU A 42 14.78 -13.64 8.91
C LEU A 42 14.87 -15.10 9.40
N ILE A 43 14.07 -16.00 8.83
CA ILE A 43 14.13 -17.44 9.11
C ILE A 43 15.51 -18.01 8.78
N GLU A 44 16.03 -17.70 7.59
CA GLU A 44 17.36 -18.17 7.13
C GLU A 44 18.49 -17.67 8.00
N ARG A 45 18.31 -16.50 8.64
CA ARG A 45 19.26 -15.93 9.60
C ARG A 45 19.10 -16.46 11.02
N GLY A 46 18.15 -17.36 11.27
CA GLY A 46 17.91 -17.94 12.58
C GLY A 46 17.28 -16.99 13.59
N ALA A 47 16.54 -15.98 13.12
CA ALA A 47 15.79 -15.09 13.98
C ALA A 47 14.52 -15.78 14.52
N ASN A 48 14.11 -15.41 15.74
CA ASN A 48 12.82 -15.78 16.32
C ASN A 48 11.80 -14.68 15.92
N ILE A 49 10.80 -14.99 15.13
CA ILE A 49 9.91 -14.00 14.52
C ILE A 49 8.60 -13.94 15.28
N LEU A 50 8.20 -12.71 15.65
CA LEU A 50 6.87 -12.40 16.16
C LEU A 50 6.16 -11.48 15.16
N LEU A 51 5.20 -12.05 14.43
CA LEU A 51 4.39 -11.33 13.46
C LEU A 51 3.32 -10.50 14.16
N LEU A 52 3.28 -9.24 13.83
CA LEU A 52 2.33 -8.23 14.29
C LEU A 52 1.51 -7.73 13.11
N GLY A 53 0.21 -7.58 13.27
CA GLY A 53 -0.61 -7.08 12.19
C GLY A 53 -2.01 -6.69 12.63
N HIS A 54 -2.81 -6.28 11.65
CA HIS A 54 -4.22 -5.95 11.88
C HIS A 54 -5.07 -6.51 10.75
N LYS A 55 -6.37 -6.57 10.97
CA LYS A 55 -7.39 -6.87 9.97
C LYS A 55 -8.62 -6.01 10.20
N GLY A 56 -9.07 -5.31 9.17
CA GLY A 56 -10.27 -4.49 9.22
C GLY A 56 -10.20 -3.32 10.22
N ARG A 57 -11.37 -2.88 10.66
CA ARG A 57 -11.55 -1.77 11.61
C ARG A 57 -12.50 -2.19 12.73
N PRO A 58 -12.05 -3.07 13.64
CA PRO A 58 -12.87 -3.55 14.75
C PRO A 58 -13.17 -2.42 15.76
N GLN A 59 -14.33 -2.52 16.41
CA GLN A 59 -14.67 -1.67 17.56
C GLN A 59 -14.42 -2.40 18.90
N GLY A 60 -13.63 -3.47 18.86
CA GLY A 60 -13.31 -4.36 19.95
C GLY A 60 -12.99 -5.75 19.42
N LYS A 61 -12.98 -6.78 20.26
CA LYS A 61 -12.70 -8.16 19.84
C LYS A 61 -13.85 -8.69 18.97
N ASP A 62 -13.53 -9.05 17.72
CA ASP A 62 -14.46 -9.55 16.69
C ASP A 62 -13.85 -10.77 15.99
N SER A 63 -14.48 -11.93 16.12
CA SER A 63 -13.99 -13.19 15.55
C SER A 63 -13.89 -13.17 14.01
N LEU A 64 -14.71 -12.36 13.31
CA LEU A 64 -14.65 -12.21 11.85
C LEU A 64 -13.40 -11.44 11.40
N LEU A 65 -12.86 -10.64 12.30
CA LEU A 65 -11.64 -9.85 12.08
C LEU A 65 -10.41 -10.47 12.77
N SER A 66 -10.51 -11.72 13.24
CA SER A 66 -9.37 -12.49 13.74
C SER A 66 -8.34 -12.75 12.65
N LEU A 67 -7.06 -12.69 13.02
CA LEU A 67 -5.94 -13.05 12.14
C LEU A 67 -5.71 -14.57 12.04
N ARG A 68 -6.46 -15.40 12.75
CA ARG A 68 -6.29 -16.86 12.73
C ARG A 68 -6.34 -17.45 11.31
N GLY A 69 -7.29 -17.01 10.47
CA GLY A 69 -7.38 -17.46 9.07
C GLY A 69 -6.18 -17.01 8.23
N VAL A 70 -5.72 -15.77 8.46
CA VAL A 70 -4.52 -15.22 7.80
C VAL A 70 -3.25 -15.97 8.22
N CYS A 71 -3.16 -16.33 9.50
CA CYS A 71 -2.09 -17.17 10.04
C CYS A 71 -2.00 -18.52 9.33
N GLY A 72 -3.15 -19.20 9.13
CA GLY A 72 -3.21 -20.47 8.39
C GLY A 72 -2.76 -20.33 6.94
N GLU A 73 -3.21 -19.29 6.23
CA GLU A 73 -2.78 -19.05 4.85
C GLU A 73 -1.28 -18.71 4.75
N LEU A 74 -0.76 -17.90 5.66
CA LEU A 74 0.67 -17.58 5.69
C LEU A 74 1.53 -18.81 6.02
N ALA A 75 1.07 -19.67 6.93
CA ALA A 75 1.71 -20.94 7.25
C ALA A 75 1.82 -21.86 6.01
N ASN A 76 0.74 -21.92 5.20
CA ASN A 76 0.73 -22.66 3.93
C ASN A 76 1.75 -22.07 2.93
N LEU A 77 1.75 -20.74 2.76
CA LEU A 77 2.66 -20.05 1.83
C LEU A 77 4.14 -20.23 2.22
N LEU A 78 4.45 -20.24 3.51
CA LEU A 78 5.80 -20.45 4.03
C LEU A 78 6.19 -21.94 4.11
N ASN A 79 5.21 -22.85 4.01
CA ASN A 79 5.38 -24.27 4.33
C ASN A 79 6.01 -24.48 5.71
N LYS A 80 5.54 -23.74 6.71
CA LYS A 80 6.03 -23.76 8.09
C LYS A 80 4.86 -23.62 9.08
N ASN A 81 5.03 -24.18 10.26
CA ASN A 81 4.07 -23.97 11.34
C ASN A 81 4.24 -22.57 11.94
N ILE A 82 3.13 -21.88 12.16
CA ILE A 82 3.07 -20.57 12.85
C ILE A 82 2.27 -20.76 14.13
N ASN A 83 2.89 -20.47 15.29
CA ASN A 83 2.18 -20.50 16.57
C ASN A 83 1.31 -19.24 16.71
N PHE A 84 -0.02 -19.41 16.75
CA PHE A 84 -0.96 -18.31 16.83
C PHE A 84 -1.34 -18.03 18.30
N ILE A 85 -1.16 -16.79 18.75
CA ILE A 85 -1.46 -16.32 20.11
C ILE A 85 -2.68 -15.41 20.09
N GLU A 86 -3.78 -15.87 20.70
CA GLU A 86 -5.06 -15.13 20.75
C GLU A 86 -5.10 -14.02 21.79
N GLU A 87 -4.51 -14.29 22.96
CA GLU A 87 -4.50 -13.31 24.05
C GLU A 87 -3.16 -12.59 24.05
N PHE A 88 -3.18 -11.28 24.26
CA PHE A 88 -1.95 -10.50 24.28
C PHE A 88 -1.02 -10.99 25.42
N PRO A 89 0.19 -11.44 25.10
CA PRO A 89 1.07 -12.05 26.09
C PRO A 89 1.75 -10.99 26.97
N THR A 90 2.01 -11.34 28.22
CA THR A 90 2.77 -10.49 29.16
C THR A 90 4.28 -10.70 29.08
N MET A 91 4.73 -11.75 28.42
CA MET A 91 6.13 -12.11 28.18
C MET A 91 6.32 -12.56 26.73
N PRO A 92 7.56 -12.50 26.18
CA PRO A 92 7.84 -13.01 24.85
C PRO A 92 7.36 -14.46 24.69
N PRO A 93 6.49 -14.75 23.69
CA PRO A 93 5.96 -16.10 23.51
C PRO A 93 7.06 -17.05 22.98
N GLU A 94 6.94 -18.31 23.36
CA GLU A 94 7.85 -19.36 22.86
C GLU A 94 7.58 -19.71 21.40
N GLY A 95 8.62 -20.10 20.68
CA GLY A 95 8.58 -20.56 19.28
C GLY A 95 9.35 -19.64 18.34
N ASP A 96 9.82 -20.23 17.23
CA ASP A 96 10.65 -19.53 16.25
C ASP A 96 9.83 -18.65 15.31
N LEU A 97 8.57 -19.00 15.08
CA LEU A 97 7.65 -18.24 14.25
C LEU A 97 6.26 -18.17 14.91
N VAL A 98 5.93 -16.99 15.37
CA VAL A 98 4.72 -16.72 16.16
C VAL A 98 3.93 -15.58 15.49
N MET A 99 2.60 -15.60 15.59
CA MET A 99 1.73 -14.49 15.17
C MET A 99 0.80 -14.09 16.30
N LEU A 100 0.73 -12.80 16.61
CA LEU A 100 -0.28 -12.28 17.52
C LEU A 100 -1.61 -12.07 16.84
N GLU A 101 -2.67 -12.11 17.63
CA GLU A 101 -4.01 -11.70 17.22
C GLU A 101 -4.03 -10.21 16.83
N ASN A 102 -5.07 -9.80 16.14
CA ASN A 102 -5.31 -8.47 15.58
C ASN A 102 -5.04 -7.36 16.60
N LEU A 103 -3.98 -6.59 16.36
CA LEU A 103 -3.56 -5.52 17.26
C LEU A 103 -4.65 -4.46 17.48
N ARG A 104 -5.55 -4.26 16.50
CA ARG A 104 -6.67 -3.31 16.60
C ARG A 104 -7.76 -3.75 17.57
N PHE A 105 -7.70 -4.96 18.12
CA PHE A 105 -8.56 -5.32 19.26
C PHE A 105 -8.20 -4.53 20.51
N ASN A 106 -6.98 -4.00 20.57
CA ASN A 106 -6.57 -3.04 21.60
C ASN A 106 -6.77 -1.61 21.08
N PRO A 107 -7.60 -0.77 21.71
CA PRO A 107 -7.86 0.60 21.27
C PRO A 107 -6.63 1.49 21.31
N GLN A 108 -5.61 1.14 22.10
CA GLN A 108 -4.36 1.88 22.16
C GLN A 108 -3.49 1.69 20.91
N GLU A 109 -3.78 0.71 20.05
CA GLU A 109 -3.09 0.56 18.74
C GLU A 109 -3.36 1.78 17.86
N GLU A 110 -4.63 2.11 17.61
CA GLU A 110 -4.99 3.21 16.72
C GLU A 110 -4.75 4.60 17.34
N SER A 111 -4.78 4.71 18.68
CA SER A 111 -4.50 5.96 19.38
C SER A 111 -3.01 6.23 19.64
N ASN A 112 -2.11 5.34 19.17
CA ASN A 112 -0.67 5.40 19.44
C ASN A 112 -0.35 5.44 20.94
N GLY A 113 -1.04 4.60 21.71
CA GLY A 113 -0.89 4.53 23.16
C GLY A 113 0.51 4.09 23.59
N GLN A 114 1.15 4.88 24.47
CA GLN A 114 2.53 4.62 24.91
C GLN A 114 2.66 3.32 25.70
N GLU A 115 1.67 2.99 26.53
CA GLU A 115 1.65 1.76 27.30
C GLU A 115 1.59 0.53 26.40
N PHE A 116 0.78 0.58 25.33
CA PHE A 116 0.68 -0.52 24.38
C PHE A 116 1.95 -0.64 23.53
N ALA A 117 2.53 0.47 23.08
CA ALA A 117 3.82 0.47 22.38
C ALA A 117 4.92 -0.15 23.26
N GLN A 118 4.98 0.19 24.55
CA GLN A 118 5.93 -0.40 25.51
C GLN A 118 5.64 -1.89 25.75
N ALA A 119 4.36 -2.29 25.86
CA ALA A 119 3.99 -3.70 26.02
C ALA A 119 4.43 -4.51 24.78
N LEU A 120 4.27 -3.98 23.56
CA LEU A 120 4.79 -4.59 22.35
C LEU A 120 6.33 -4.68 22.37
N ALA A 121 7.02 -3.60 22.75
CA ALA A 121 8.48 -3.57 22.80
C ALA A 121 9.07 -4.61 23.76
N ASN A 122 8.39 -4.90 24.86
CA ASN A 122 8.81 -5.91 25.84
C ASN A 122 8.76 -7.35 25.27
N LEU A 123 8.11 -7.56 24.13
CA LEU A 123 8.00 -8.87 23.48
C LEU A 123 9.15 -9.18 22.53
N GLY A 124 10.07 -8.22 22.26
CA GLY A 124 11.15 -8.45 21.30
C GLY A 124 12.36 -7.57 21.54
N GLU A 125 13.37 -7.74 20.69
CA GLU A 125 14.68 -7.07 20.79
C GLU A 125 14.98 -6.20 19.56
N PHE A 126 14.23 -6.40 18.47
CA PHE A 126 14.40 -5.71 17.21
C PHE A 126 13.04 -5.56 16.50
N TYR A 127 12.85 -4.46 15.77
CA TYR A 127 11.61 -4.18 15.05
C TYR A 127 11.87 -4.08 13.54
N VAL A 128 10.98 -4.68 12.74
CA VAL A 128 10.97 -4.56 11.29
C VAL A 128 9.60 -4.05 10.84
N ASN A 129 9.57 -2.90 10.13
CA ASN A 129 8.36 -2.45 9.47
C ASN A 129 8.28 -3.02 8.04
N GLU A 130 7.30 -3.87 7.80
CA GLU A 130 6.98 -4.45 6.49
C GLU A 130 5.56 -4.08 6.02
N ASP A 131 4.86 -3.22 6.76
CA ASP A 131 3.51 -2.77 6.44
C ASP A 131 3.50 -1.31 5.93
N PHE A 132 3.84 -1.15 4.66
CA PHE A 132 3.76 0.16 4.01
C PHE A 132 2.30 0.66 3.93
N ALA A 133 1.33 -0.26 3.76
CA ALA A 133 -0.08 0.10 3.54
C ALA A 133 -0.71 0.88 4.71
N VAL A 134 -0.24 0.66 5.95
CA VAL A 134 -0.73 1.36 7.15
C VAL A 134 0.22 2.45 7.64
N SER A 135 1.39 2.61 7.03
CA SER A 135 2.44 3.52 7.50
C SER A 135 2.11 5.02 7.38
N HIS A 136 0.98 5.36 6.75
CA HIS A 136 0.39 6.70 6.78
C HIS A 136 -0.38 6.99 8.08
N ARG A 137 -0.55 5.99 8.97
CA ARG A 137 -1.25 6.13 10.25
C ARG A 137 -0.28 6.24 11.41
N VAL A 138 -0.64 7.10 12.38
CA VAL A 138 0.11 7.24 13.62
C VAL A 138 -0.44 6.22 14.62
N HIS A 139 -0.04 4.94 14.45
CA HIS A 139 -0.43 3.83 15.31
C HIS A 139 0.72 3.40 16.25
N ALA A 140 0.41 2.76 17.37
CA ALA A 140 1.41 2.31 18.35
C ALA A 140 2.46 1.39 17.73
N SER A 141 2.03 0.41 16.92
CA SER A 141 2.94 -0.52 16.24
C SER A 141 3.72 0.09 15.08
N ILE A 142 3.32 1.26 14.55
CA ILE A 142 3.92 1.92 13.38
C ILE A 142 4.86 3.06 13.79
N VAL A 143 4.48 3.85 14.79
CA VAL A 143 5.22 5.05 15.21
C VAL A 143 5.78 4.95 16.62
N GLY A 144 5.01 4.38 17.55
CA GLY A 144 5.43 4.23 18.95
C GLY A 144 6.53 3.18 19.11
N LEU A 145 6.29 1.99 18.63
CA LEU A 145 7.17 0.82 18.77
C LEU A 145 8.59 1.01 18.22
N PRO A 146 8.80 1.51 16.98
CA PRO A 146 10.17 1.69 16.46
C PRO A 146 11.02 2.69 17.25
N LYS A 147 10.41 3.59 18.01
CA LYS A 147 11.15 4.50 18.90
C LYS A 147 11.74 3.83 20.15
N LEU A 148 11.27 2.62 20.46
CA LEU A 148 11.64 1.89 21.66
C LEU A 148 12.65 0.76 21.41
N LEU A 149 12.84 0.36 20.14
CA LEU A 149 13.70 -0.75 19.74
C LEU A 149 14.63 -0.35 18.58
N PRO A 150 15.81 -0.98 18.47
CA PRO A 150 16.52 -0.99 17.21
C PRO A 150 15.62 -1.50 16.10
N HIS A 151 15.68 -0.86 14.93
CA HIS A 151 14.69 -1.13 13.88
C HIS A 151 15.27 -1.04 12.46
N ALA A 152 14.53 -1.62 11.51
CA ALA A 152 14.81 -1.53 10.09
C ALA A 152 13.52 -1.58 9.26
N ALA A 153 13.64 -1.22 7.97
CA ALA A 153 12.62 -1.47 6.97
C ALA A 153 12.76 -2.88 6.41
N GLY A 154 11.62 -3.58 6.24
CA GLY A 154 11.59 -4.83 5.49
C GLY A 154 11.79 -4.61 3.99
N PHE A 155 12.00 -5.69 3.24
CA PHE A 155 12.30 -5.60 1.81
C PHE A 155 11.18 -4.96 0.99
N ARG A 156 9.92 -5.39 1.22
CA ARG A 156 8.78 -4.81 0.50
C ARG A 156 8.57 -3.35 0.86
N PHE A 157 8.68 -3.02 2.15
CA PHE A 157 8.57 -1.64 2.62
C PHE A 157 9.59 -0.72 1.94
N ARG A 158 10.85 -1.15 1.89
CA ARG A 158 11.93 -0.41 1.23
C ARG A 158 11.67 -0.23 -0.26
N GLN A 159 11.25 -1.30 -0.96
CA GLN A 159 10.93 -1.23 -2.38
C GLN A 159 9.76 -0.28 -2.67
N GLU A 160 8.73 -0.23 -1.81
CA GLU A 160 7.64 0.74 -1.93
C GLU A 160 8.17 2.17 -1.89
N VAL A 161 8.97 2.49 -0.87
CA VAL A 161 9.57 3.83 -0.71
C VAL A 161 10.47 4.18 -1.89
N GLU A 162 11.35 3.28 -2.30
CA GLU A 162 12.31 3.51 -3.39
C GLU A 162 11.61 3.76 -4.73
N ASN A 163 10.62 2.93 -5.09
CA ASN A 163 9.93 3.05 -6.38
C ASN A 163 9.00 4.28 -6.44
N LEU A 164 8.30 4.57 -5.35
CA LEU A 164 7.49 5.78 -5.27
C LEU A 164 8.36 7.06 -5.21
N ALA A 165 9.51 7.02 -4.54
CA ALA A 165 10.42 8.17 -4.48
C ALA A 165 11.03 8.53 -5.85
N LYS A 166 11.26 7.55 -6.75
CA LYS A 166 11.74 7.81 -8.13
C LYS A 166 10.84 8.79 -8.87
N VAL A 167 9.52 8.67 -8.66
CA VAL A 167 8.53 9.54 -9.29
C VAL A 167 8.63 10.99 -8.79
N LEU A 168 9.04 11.20 -7.53
CA LEU A 168 9.13 12.51 -6.92
C LEU A 168 10.49 13.18 -7.13
N THR A 169 11.58 12.41 -7.18
CA THR A 169 12.95 12.95 -7.14
C THR A 169 13.55 13.17 -8.52
N ASN A 170 13.29 12.28 -9.47
CA ASN A 170 13.86 12.38 -10.82
C ASN A 170 12.95 11.70 -11.86
N PRO A 171 11.70 12.15 -12.03
CA PRO A 171 10.79 11.54 -13.00
C PRO A 171 11.22 11.85 -14.44
N ARG A 172 11.00 10.90 -15.34
CA ARG A 172 11.06 11.17 -16.79
C ARG A 172 9.85 12.04 -17.17
N LYS A 173 10.10 13.15 -17.83
CA LYS A 173 9.06 14.08 -18.26
C LYS A 173 8.48 13.68 -19.64
N PRO A 174 7.19 13.96 -19.93
CA PRO A 174 6.16 14.51 -19.02
C PRO A 174 5.70 13.52 -17.94
N VAL A 175 5.33 14.05 -16.77
CA VAL A 175 4.68 13.26 -15.71
C VAL A 175 3.18 13.36 -15.84
N VAL A 176 2.53 12.23 -16.07
CA VAL A 176 1.06 12.13 -16.18
C VAL A 176 0.51 11.35 -15.00
N VAL A 177 -0.38 11.97 -14.24
CA VAL A 177 -1.11 11.34 -13.14
C VAL A 177 -2.52 11.02 -13.60
N ILE A 178 -2.95 9.77 -13.51
CA ILE A 178 -4.34 9.36 -13.72
C ILE A 178 -4.95 9.08 -12.34
N ILE A 179 -5.97 9.86 -11.99
CA ILE A 179 -6.70 9.71 -10.74
C ILE A 179 -8.17 9.40 -11.03
N GLY A 180 -8.65 8.30 -10.47
CA GLY A 180 -10.02 7.83 -10.66
C GLY A 180 -10.58 7.12 -9.43
N GLY A 181 -11.72 6.46 -9.61
CA GLY A 181 -12.49 5.78 -8.58
C GLY A 181 -13.69 6.58 -8.10
N VAL A 182 -14.29 6.15 -6.98
CA VAL A 182 -15.59 6.69 -6.49
C VAL A 182 -15.47 7.52 -5.20
N LYS A 183 -14.29 7.56 -4.58
CA LYS A 183 -14.10 8.22 -3.28
C LYS A 183 -13.69 9.67 -3.46
N GLU A 184 -14.53 10.58 -2.99
CA GLU A 184 -14.32 12.03 -3.03
C GLU A 184 -13.01 12.48 -2.35
N ASP A 185 -12.59 11.80 -1.28
CA ASP A 185 -11.38 12.12 -0.51
C ASP A 185 -10.11 12.17 -1.37
N LYS A 186 -10.08 11.48 -2.51
CA LYS A 186 -8.96 11.53 -3.45
C LYS A 186 -8.73 12.91 -4.07
N ILE A 187 -9.75 13.75 -4.17
CA ILE A 187 -9.64 15.11 -4.72
C ILE A 187 -8.64 15.95 -3.92
N THR A 188 -8.54 15.69 -2.62
CA THR A 188 -7.61 16.43 -1.75
C THR A 188 -6.14 16.25 -2.14
N TYR A 189 -5.80 15.22 -2.91
CA TYR A 189 -4.43 14.97 -3.38
C TYR A 189 -4.09 15.72 -4.68
N ILE A 190 -5.07 16.21 -5.45
CA ILE A 190 -4.85 16.85 -6.76
C ILE A 190 -3.89 18.03 -6.62
N ALA A 191 -4.15 18.95 -5.68
CA ALA A 191 -3.28 20.11 -5.42
C ALA A 191 -1.83 19.74 -5.07
N SER A 192 -1.61 18.56 -4.46
CA SER A 192 -0.26 18.06 -4.20
C SER A 192 0.39 17.51 -5.46
N PHE A 193 -0.37 16.86 -6.33
CA PHE A 193 0.13 16.32 -7.59
C PHE A 193 0.49 17.43 -8.59
N GLU A 194 -0.20 18.57 -8.57
CA GLU A 194 0.12 19.75 -9.40
C GLU A 194 1.57 20.24 -9.22
N LYS A 195 2.17 19.98 -8.06
CA LYS A 195 3.55 20.43 -7.76
C LYS A 195 4.59 19.72 -8.62
N PHE A 196 4.33 18.51 -9.08
CA PHE A 196 5.29 17.71 -9.84
C PHE A 196 4.76 17.14 -11.16
N ALA A 197 3.45 16.98 -11.30
CA ALA A 197 2.81 16.49 -12.52
C ALA A 197 2.78 17.56 -13.61
N ASP A 198 2.91 17.14 -14.86
CA ASP A 198 2.72 17.98 -16.04
C ASP A 198 1.26 17.92 -16.52
N LYS A 199 0.59 16.76 -16.33
CA LYS A 199 -0.84 16.57 -16.57
C LYS A 199 -1.46 15.69 -15.48
N ILE A 200 -2.72 15.98 -15.14
CA ILE A 200 -3.55 15.23 -14.19
C ILE A 200 -4.86 14.89 -14.89
N LEU A 201 -5.05 13.60 -15.18
CA LEU A 201 -6.23 13.08 -15.86
C LEU A 201 -7.21 12.59 -14.80
N ILE A 202 -8.38 13.22 -14.72
CA ILE A 202 -9.36 12.99 -13.64
C ILE A 202 -10.56 12.26 -14.20
N GLY A 203 -10.75 11.01 -13.77
CA GLY A 203 -11.83 10.13 -14.22
C GLY A 203 -12.58 9.48 -13.05
N GLY A 204 -13.26 8.35 -13.33
CA GLY A 204 -14.17 7.73 -12.39
C GLY A 204 -15.32 8.67 -12.05
N ARG A 205 -15.78 8.68 -10.81
CA ARG A 205 -16.82 9.60 -10.36
C ARG A 205 -16.28 10.92 -9.80
N LEU A 206 -14.95 11.12 -9.78
CA LEU A 206 -14.34 12.32 -9.25
C LEU A 206 -14.79 13.62 -9.96
N PRO A 207 -15.05 13.64 -11.29
CA PRO A 207 -15.60 14.81 -11.96
C PRO A 207 -16.87 15.37 -11.34
N GLU A 208 -17.69 14.56 -10.69
CA GLU A 208 -18.94 15.00 -10.04
C GLU A 208 -18.71 15.96 -8.86
N PHE A 209 -17.56 15.85 -8.22
CA PHE A 209 -17.23 16.60 -7.01
C PHE A 209 -16.36 17.83 -7.27
N ILE A 210 -15.91 18.04 -8.51
CA ILE A 210 -15.04 19.17 -8.86
C ILE A 210 -15.92 20.32 -9.34
N GLN A 211 -16.03 21.35 -8.51
CA GLN A 211 -16.74 22.59 -8.80
C GLN A 211 -15.74 23.68 -9.19
N ASN A 212 -15.59 23.97 -10.49
CA ASN A 212 -14.89 25.14 -11.07
C ASN A 212 -13.46 25.46 -10.59
N ASN A 213 -12.65 25.86 -11.55
CA ASN A 213 -11.25 26.28 -11.61
C ASN A 213 -10.29 25.17 -11.94
N LEU A 214 -10.30 24.83 -13.21
CA LEU A 214 -9.29 23.98 -13.83
C LEU A 214 -7.95 24.72 -13.84
N ASN A 215 -6.97 24.12 -13.24
CA ASN A 215 -5.59 24.42 -13.57
C ASN A 215 -5.31 23.88 -15.00
N GLN A 216 -4.46 24.56 -15.77
CA GLN A 216 -4.09 24.13 -17.13
C GLN A 216 -3.50 22.70 -17.20
N LYS A 217 -3.09 22.14 -16.07
CA LYS A 217 -2.58 20.78 -15.95
C LYS A 217 -3.67 19.71 -15.84
N GLU A 218 -4.88 20.10 -15.45
CA GLU A 218 -5.99 19.19 -15.19
C GLU A 218 -6.82 18.94 -16.45
N ILE A 219 -7.11 17.68 -16.71
CA ILE A 219 -8.02 17.24 -17.76
C ILE A 219 -9.11 16.41 -17.06
N ILE A 220 -10.28 17.03 -16.91
CA ILE A 220 -11.43 16.39 -16.27
C ILE A 220 -12.24 15.66 -17.35
N ALA A 221 -12.50 14.38 -17.12
CA ALA A 221 -13.33 13.59 -18.00
C ALA A 221 -14.79 14.05 -17.97
N THR A 222 -15.44 14.07 -19.12
CA THR A 222 -16.89 14.10 -19.23
C THR A 222 -17.43 12.70 -18.99
N LEU A 223 -18.38 12.58 -18.08
CA LEU A 223 -19.01 11.31 -17.74
C LEU A 223 -20.14 10.97 -18.72
N LEU A 224 -20.45 9.68 -18.84
CA LEU A 224 -21.68 9.21 -19.46
C LEU A 224 -22.91 9.70 -18.65
N PRO A 225 -24.13 9.70 -19.22
CA PRO A 225 -25.33 10.18 -18.51
C PRO A 225 -25.62 9.47 -17.18
N ASP A 226 -25.27 8.19 -17.06
CA ASP A 226 -25.41 7.36 -15.86
C ASP A 226 -24.23 7.53 -14.88
N LYS A 227 -23.16 8.24 -15.30
CA LYS A 227 -21.95 8.53 -14.52
C LYS A 227 -21.11 7.31 -14.12
N GLU A 228 -21.33 6.18 -14.76
CA GLU A 228 -20.62 4.93 -14.45
C GLU A 228 -19.35 4.73 -15.29
N ASP A 229 -19.19 5.49 -16.40
CA ASP A 229 -17.94 5.52 -17.19
C ASP A 229 -17.72 6.90 -17.81
N ILE A 230 -16.55 7.12 -18.38
CA ILE A 230 -16.19 8.36 -19.09
C ILE A 230 -16.57 8.25 -20.58
N THR A 231 -16.82 9.42 -21.22
CA THR A 231 -17.15 9.48 -22.66
C THR A 231 -15.98 9.06 -23.54
N ILE A 232 -16.29 8.66 -24.78
CA ILE A 232 -15.28 8.29 -25.78
C ILE A 232 -14.28 9.42 -26.05
N HIS A 233 -14.74 10.66 -26.12
CA HIS A 233 -13.89 11.84 -26.29
C HIS A 233 -12.91 12.02 -25.13
N SER A 234 -13.36 11.78 -23.88
CA SER A 234 -12.48 11.84 -22.70
C SER A 234 -11.43 10.72 -22.72
N ILE A 235 -11.82 9.53 -23.19
CA ILE A 235 -10.87 8.41 -23.37
C ILE A 235 -9.78 8.80 -24.36
N GLU A 236 -10.14 9.33 -25.53
CA GLU A 236 -9.21 9.74 -26.58
C GLU A 236 -8.23 10.82 -26.09
N ASN A 237 -8.73 11.84 -25.38
CA ASN A 237 -7.88 12.87 -24.77
C ASN A 237 -6.89 12.27 -23.76
N PHE A 238 -7.32 11.30 -22.94
CA PHE A 238 -6.45 10.62 -21.99
C PHE A 238 -5.38 9.78 -22.68
N GLU A 239 -5.75 9.04 -23.73
CA GLU A 239 -4.82 8.25 -24.54
C GLU A 239 -3.72 9.11 -25.19
N GLU A 240 -4.07 10.32 -25.68
CA GLU A 240 -3.10 11.26 -26.25
C GLU A 240 -2.04 11.72 -25.24
N GLU A 241 -2.44 12.06 -24.02
CA GLU A 241 -1.52 12.49 -22.98
C GLU A 241 -0.68 11.32 -22.44
N ILE A 242 -1.29 10.13 -22.28
CA ILE A 242 -0.60 8.91 -21.88
C ILE A 242 0.47 8.51 -22.89
N ALA A 243 0.20 8.65 -24.19
CA ALA A 243 1.17 8.31 -25.25
C ALA A 243 2.44 9.17 -25.20
N LYS A 244 2.36 10.42 -24.70
CA LYS A 244 3.48 11.37 -24.58
C LYS A 244 4.26 11.22 -23.27
N ALA A 245 3.70 10.50 -22.30
CA ALA A 245 4.22 10.45 -20.94
C ALA A 245 5.59 9.76 -20.84
N GLY A 246 6.50 10.33 -20.07
CA GLY A 246 7.74 9.70 -19.64
C GLY A 246 7.61 9.03 -18.27
N THR A 247 6.66 9.48 -17.44
CA THR A 247 6.29 8.84 -16.17
C THR A 247 4.77 8.82 -16.03
N ILE A 248 4.21 7.68 -15.64
CA ILE A 248 2.78 7.50 -15.45
C ILE A 248 2.50 7.02 -14.03
N ILE A 249 1.59 7.71 -13.35
CA ILE A 249 1.06 7.32 -12.04
C ILE A 249 -0.42 7.02 -12.19
N LEU A 250 -0.81 5.79 -11.91
CA LEU A 250 -2.19 5.33 -11.99
C LEU A 250 -2.77 5.08 -10.60
N THR A 251 -3.85 5.78 -10.27
CA THR A 251 -4.55 5.62 -9.00
C THR A 251 -6.06 5.64 -9.14
N GLY A 252 -6.63 4.51 -9.39
CA GLY A 252 -8.07 4.27 -9.55
C GLY A 252 -8.50 4.09 -11.00
N PRO A 253 -9.51 3.22 -11.20
CA PRO A 253 -10.16 3.06 -12.50
C PRO A 253 -10.94 4.32 -12.88
N VAL A 254 -11.10 4.56 -14.18
CA VAL A 254 -11.80 5.73 -14.72
C VAL A 254 -13.26 5.45 -15.07
N GLY A 255 -13.73 4.21 -14.91
CA GLY A 255 -15.11 3.76 -15.05
C GLY A 255 -15.34 2.54 -14.16
N LYS A 256 -16.60 2.10 -14.06
CA LYS A 256 -17.04 0.94 -13.27
C LYS A 256 -16.66 -0.36 -14.00
N PHE A 257 -15.38 -0.68 -13.93
CA PHE A 257 -14.73 -1.74 -14.72
C PHE A 257 -15.26 -3.16 -14.45
N GLU A 258 -15.90 -3.37 -13.31
CA GLU A 258 -16.53 -4.65 -12.93
C GLU A 258 -17.70 -5.00 -13.86
N GLU A 259 -18.41 -3.99 -14.36
CA GLU A 259 -19.54 -4.15 -15.27
C GLU A 259 -19.07 -4.01 -16.72
N GLU A 260 -19.43 -4.97 -17.56
CA GLU A 260 -18.99 -5.03 -18.96
C GLU A 260 -19.39 -3.78 -19.76
N GLY A 261 -20.60 -3.26 -19.52
CA GLY A 261 -21.14 -2.06 -20.18
C GLY A 261 -20.42 -0.75 -19.82
N HIS A 262 -19.69 -0.71 -18.71
CA HIS A 262 -19.01 0.48 -18.17
C HIS A 262 -17.49 0.30 -18.03
N ARG A 263 -16.95 -0.73 -18.70
CA ARG A 263 -15.52 -1.09 -18.64
C ARG A 263 -14.67 -0.37 -19.68
N MET A 264 -15.29 0.25 -20.68
CA MET A 264 -14.58 0.74 -21.87
C MET A 264 -13.53 1.79 -21.51
N GLY A 265 -13.86 2.77 -20.67
CA GLY A 265 -12.95 3.82 -20.23
C GLY A 265 -11.73 3.24 -19.54
N THR A 266 -11.94 2.43 -18.49
CA THR A 266 -10.84 1.78 -17.75
C THR A 266 -10.01 0.88 -18.67
N LYS A 267 -10.64 0.06 -19.52
CA LYS A 267 -9.93 -0.84 -20.42
C LYS A 267 -9.02 -0.08 -21.38
N ARG A 268 -9.55 0.89 -22.12
CA ARG A 268 -8.78 1.64 -23.12
C ARG A 268 -7.65 2.45 -22.49
N VAL A 269 -7.94 3.18 -21.39
CA VAL A 269 -6.93 3.97 -20.68
C VAL A 269 -5.80 3.08 -20.14
N PHE A 270 -6.13 1.94 -19.53
CA PHE A 270 -5.12 1.03 -18.99
C PHE A 270 -4.31 0.33 -20.08
N GLU A 271 -4.95 -0.04 -21.20
CA GLU A 271 -4.26 -0.56 -22.38
C GLU A 271 -3.33 0.48 -23.03
N ALA A 272 -3.72 1.77 -23.05
CA ALA A 272 -2.85 2.85 -23.51
C ALA A 272 -1.61 2.99 -22.60
N ILE A 273 -1.77 2.90 -21.28
CA ILE A 273 -0.65 2.86 -20.32
C ILE A 273 0.26 1.66 -20.62
N ALA A 274 -0.32 0.47 -20.82
CA ALA A 274 0.45 -0.74 -21.13
C ALA A 274 1.23 -0.63 -22.45
N LYS A 275 0.67 0.02 -23.46
CA LYS A 275 1.29 0.23 -24.79
C LYS A 275 2.46 1.23 -24.76
N ASN A 276 2.49 2.17 -23.85
CA ASN A 276 3.61 3.10 -23.71
C ASN A 276 4.82 2.37 -23.12
N GLN A 277 5.80 1.97 -23.95
CA GLN A 277 6.98 1.22 -23.55
C GLN A 277 8.10 2.12 -22.93
N GLU A 278 8.04 3.42 -23.17
CA GLU A 278 9.08 4.37 -22.77
C GLU A 278 8.86 4.93 -21.36
N ALA A 279 7.61 4.96 -20.89
CA ALA A 279 7.27 5.53 -19.61
C ALA A 279 7.65 4.61 -18.44
N PHE A 280 8.11 5.22 -17.33
CA PHE A 280 8.15 4.57 -16.02
C PHE A 280 6.74 4.57 -15.42
N LYS A 281 6.19 3.39 -15.14
CA LYS A 281 4.77 3.20 -14.80
C LYS A 281 4.60 2.68 -13.38
N VAL A 282 3.91 3.47 -12.57
CA VAL A 282 3.57 3.12 -11.18
C VAL A 282 2.06 3.08 -11.03
N ALA A 283 1.55 2.03 -10.42
CA ALA A 283 0.13 1.89 -10.09
C ALA A 283 -0.06 1.65 -8.58
N GLY A 284 -1.19 2.13 -8.03
CA GLY A 284 -1.55 1.90 -6.63
C GLY A 284 -3.05 2.01 -6.39
N GLY A 285 -3.50 1.28 -5.35
CA GLY A 285 -4.92 1.21 -4.97
C GLY A 285 -5.57 -0.13 -5.29
N GLY A 286 -6.41 -0.64 -4.37
CA GLY A 286 -7.01 -1.97 -4.50
C GLY A 286 -7.79 -2.17 -5.80
N ASP A 287 -8.67 -1.22 -6.15
CA ASP A 287 -9.47 -1.32 -7.38
C ASP A 287 -8.61 -1.16 -8.64
N THR A 288 -7.51 -0.38 -8.56
CA THR A 288 -6.52 -0.30 -9.65
C THR A 288 -5.89 -1.66 -9.90
N VAL A 289 -5.44 -2.34 -8.84
CA VAL A 289 -4.81 -3.67 -8.93
C VAL A 289 -5.79 -4.70 -9.45
N LYS A 290 -7.06 -4.66 -9.03
CA LYS A 290 -8.11 -5.54 -9.55
C LYS A 290 -8.33 -5.34 -11.05
N ALA A 291 -8.40 -4.08 -11.50
CA ALA A 291 -8.57 -3.76 -12.93
C ALA A 291 -7.35 -4.20 -13.75
N ILE A 292 -6.12 -3.97 -13.25
CA ILE A 292 -4.87 -4.43 -13.88
C ILE A 292 -4.87 -5.96 -14.04
N ASN A 293 -5.28 -6.69 -13.00
CA ASN A 293 -5.35 -8.16 -13.03
C ASN A 293 -6.44 -8.66 -13.98
N LEU A 294 -7.62 -8.02 -13.97
CA LEU A 294 -8.72 -8.36 -14.89
C LEU A 294 -8.29 -8.21 -16.36
N LEU A 295 -7.48 -7.21 -16.67
CA LEU A 295 -6.97 -6.94 -18.02
C LEU A 295 -5.69 -7.71 -18.36
N ASN A 296 -5.11 -8.45 -17.41
CA ASN A 296 -3.86 -9.21 -17.56
C ASN A 296 -2.64 -8.37 -18.03
N ILE A 297 -2.52 -7.13 -17.51
CA ILE A 297 -1.47 -6.17 -17.91
C ILE A 297 -0.47 -5.84 -16.80
N ALA A 298 -0.44 -6.61 -15.72
CA ALA A 298 0.44 -6.35 -14.57
C ALA A 298 1.92 -6.25 -14.95
N GLN A 299 2.38 -7.07 -15.90
CA GLN A 299 3.75 -7.08 -16.42
C GLN A 299 4.15 -5.80 -17.17
N SER A 300 3.18 -4.93 -17.52
CA SER A 300 3.44 -3.66 -18.19
C SER A 300 3.76 -2.51 -17.23
N PHE A 301 3.69 -2.75 -15.92
CA PHE A 301 4.01 -1.77 -14.87
C PHE A 301 5.37 -2.04 -14.26
N ASP A 302 6.17 -0.99 -14.05
CA ASP A 302 7.45 -1.08 -13.35
C ASP A 302 7.27 -1.30 -11.84
N TRP A 303 6.17 -0.75 -11.28
CA TRP A 303 5.81 -0.95 -9.89
C TRP A 303 4.30 -0.94 -9.67
N ILE A 304 3.82 -1.97 -8.97
CA ILE A 304 2.44 -2.04 -8.46
C ILE A 304 2.51 -2.00 -6.93
N SER A 305 2.09 -0.86 -6.37
CA SER A 305 2.09 -0.64 -4.93
C SER A 305 0.95 -1.40 -4.25
N VAL A 306 1.28 -2.04 -3.13
CA VAL A 306 0.28 -2.64 -2.23
C VAL A 306 -0.28 -1.62 -1.23
N GLY A 307 0.30 -0.41 -1.20
CA GLY A 307 0.05 0.60 -0.17
C GLY A 307 -1.28 1.33 -0.23
N GLY A 308 -2.03 1.23 -1.33
CA GLY A 308 -3.34 1.90 -1.45
C GLY A 308 -3.30 3.38 -1.09
N GLY A 309 -3.99 3.77 0.01
CA GLY A 309 -4.01 5.16 0.50
C GLY A 309 -2.63 5.68 0.94
N ALA A 310 -1.78 4.81 1.48
CA ALA A 310 -0.42 5.20 1.86
C ALA A 310 0.43 5.62 0.66
N SER A 311 0.27 4.97 -0.50
CA SER A 311 0.98 5.37 -1.74
C SER A 311 0.57 6.77 -2.19
N LEU A 312 -0.74 7.08 -2.16
CA LEU A 312 -1.25 8.41 -2.48
C LEU A 312 -0.71 9.48 -1.54
N GLU A 313 -0.73 9.19 -0.24
CA GLU A 313 -0.24 10.12 0.77
C GLU A 313 1.28 10.32 0.66
N PHE A 314 2.04 9.25 0.38
CA PHE A 314 3.48 9.36 0.13
C PHE A 314 3.78 10.23 -1.10
N LEU A 315 3.09 10.00 -2.21
CA LEU A 315 3.25 10.82 -3.43
C LEU A 315 2.87 12.29 -3.20
N ALA A 316 1.89 12.54 -2.33
CA ALA A 316 1.45 13.90 -2.01
C ALA A 316 2.39 14.64 -1.05
N LYS A 317 2.98 13.93 -0.08
CA LYS A 317 3.77 14.53 1.03
C LYS A 317 5.27 14.29 0.94
N GLY A 318 5.71 13.28 0.18
CA GLY A 318 7.11 12.84 0.07
C GLY A 318 7.58 11.97 1.25
N THR A 319 6.76 11.78 2.27
CA THR A 319 7.04 10.95 3.45
C THR A 319 5.76 10.44 4.10
N LEU A 320 5.90 9.53 5.07
CA LEU A 320 4.82 9.00 5.91
C LEU A 320 5.27 8.88 7.37
N PRO A 321 4.35 8.93 8.35
CA PRO A 321 4.70 8.76 9.77
C PRO A 321 5.52 7.49 10.07
N GLY A 322 5.19 6.37 9.42
CA GLY A 322 5.95 5.11 9.59
C GLY A 322 7.34 5.13 8.96
N ILE A 323 7.58 5.98 7.96
CA ILE A 323 8.90 6.21 7.38
C ILE A 323 9.73 7.11 8.30
N GLU A 324 9.12 8.17 8.81
CA GLU A 324 9.78 9.10 9.74
C GLU A 324 10.18 8.41 11.04
N ALA A 325 9.38 7.45 11.50
CA ALA A 325 9.66 6.68 12.70
C ALA A 325 10.85 5.70 12.56
N LEU A 326 11.29 5.41 11.33
CA LEU A 326 12.47 4.59 11.02
C LEU A 326 13.74 5.44 10.73
N ASN A 327 13.66 6.76 10.79
CA ASN A 327 14.78 7.68 10.60
C ASN A 327 15.14 8.38 11.92
#